data_40200656415cb87c11bab4243fe1948d
#
_entry.id   40200656415cb87c11bab4243fe1948d
#
_cell.length_a   1.000
_cell.length_b   1.000
_cell.length_c   1.000
_cell.angle_alpha   90.00
_cell.angle_beta   90.00
_cell.angle_gamma   90.00
#
_symmetry.space_group_name_H-M   'P 1'
#
loop_
_entity.id
_entity.type
_entity.pdbx_description
1 polymer ?
#
loop_
_entity_poly.entity_id
_entity_poly.type
_entity_poly.pdbx_seq_one_letter_code
_entity_poly.pdbx_strand_id
1 'polypeptide(L)'
;MELFREKTPKYVIKWAEDILSQGDYSSFSENNFFAIGGTATALAALDIGLTRYEPDRVEHYILTPDLCDEWLEKLYKMSPSERKCIMNMEPRRSEIIVYGIAILRAFFNVSGLKNVLASDVGNMEGYIKLQYPNE
;
A
#
# COMPACT_ATOMS: atom_id res chain seq x y z
N MET A 1 -15.14 5.95 -2.13
CA MET A 1 -14.10 6.50 -3.01
C MET A 1 -14.41 7.85 -3.61
N GLU A 2 -15.67 8.23 -3.72
CA GLU A 2 -16.05 9.62 -4.05
C GLU A 2 -15.48 10.65 -3.07
N LEU A 3 -15.25 10.27 -1.82
CA LEU A 3 -14.73 11.15 -0.75
C LEU A 3 -13.39 11.83 -1.13
N PHE A 4 -12.55 11.17 -1.92
CA PHE A 4 -11.23 11.70 -2.30
C PHE A 4 -11.15 12.20 -3.73
N ARG A 5 -12.23 12.15 -4.49
CA ARG A 5 -12.26 12.67 -5.86
C ARG A 5 -11.81 14.14 -5.83
N GLU A 6 -10.79 14.46 -6.60
CA GLU A 6 -10.18 15.80 -6.66
C GLU A 6 -9.37 16.25 -5.42
N LYS A 7 -9.14 15.36 -4.43
CA LYS A 7 -8.28 15.69 -3.29
C LYS A 7 -6.81 15.40 -3.60
N THR A 8 -5.93 16.27 -3.06
CA THR A 8 -4.49 16.06 -3.19
C THR A 8 -4.02 14.92 -2.28
N PRO A 9 -2.91 14.22 -2.60
CA PRO A 9 -2.32 13.23 -1.71
C PRO A 9 -2.05 13.79 -0.30
N LYS A 10 -1.58 15.03 -0.21
CA LYS A 10 -1.33 15.70 1.08
C LYS A 10 -2.60 15.83 1.93
N TYR A 11 -3.73 16.13 1.31
CA TYR A 11 -5.02 16.16 2.01
C TYR A 11 -5.39 14.79 2.55
N VAL A 12 -5.23 13.75 1.73
CA VAL A 12 -5.56 12.37 2.11
C VAL A 12 -4.65 11.87 3.23
N ILE A 13 -3.35 12.19 3.18
CA ILE A 13 -2.40 11.86 4.25
C ILE A 13 -2.88 12.49 5.57
N LYS A 14 -3.16 13.79 5.58
CA LYS A 14 -3.61 14.49 6.79
C LYS A 14 -4.91 13.92 7.33
N TRP A 15 -5.89 13.68 6.48
CA TRP A 15 -7.16 13.06 6.85
C TRP A 15 -6.96 11.66 7.47
N ALA A 16 -6.10 10.84 6.87
CA ALA A 16 -5.79 9.51 7.37
C ALA A 16 -5.03 9.56 8.70
N GLU A 17 -4.07 10.48 8.86
CA GLU A 17 -3.36 10.70 10.13
C GLU A 17 -4.32 11.04 11.27
N ASP A 18 -5.29 11.93 11.03
CA ASP A 18 -6.28 12.33 12.05
C ASP A 18 -7.11 11.13 12.53
N ILE A 19 -7.41 10.17 11.66
CA ILE A 19 -8.13 8.94 12.03
C ILE A 19 -7.18 7.94 12.70
N LEU A 20 -6.03 7.67 12.09
CA LEU A 20 -5.08 6.66 12.55
C LEU A 20 -4.43 7.03 13.87
N SER A 21 -4.27 8.32 14.17
CA SER A 21 -3.70 8.80 15.45
C SER A 21 -4.52 8.42 16.69
N GLN A 22 -5.76 7.95 16.51
CA GLN A 22 -6.58 7.41 17.59
C GLN A 22 -6.15 6.00 18.02
N GLY A 23 -5.31 5.32 17.24
CA GLY A 23 -4.74 4.01 17.57
C GLY A 23 -3.58 4.11 18.56
N ASP A 24 -3.34 3.03 19.29
CA ASP A 24 -2.16 2.88 20.14
C ASP A 24 -1.07 2.08 19.39
N TYR A 25 0.02 2.74 19.09
CA TYR A 25 1.19 2.17 18.41
C TYR A 25 2.39 1.98 19.33
N SER A 26 2.24 2.19 20.63
CA SER A 26 3.32 2.12 21.63
C SER A 26 3.99 0.74 21.71
N SER A 27 3.24 -0.32 21.40
CA SER A 27 3.74 -1.70 21.38
C SER A 27 4.38 -2.11 20.06
N PHE A 28 4.40 -1.23 19.06
CA PHE A 28 5.06 -1.51 17.79
C PHE A 28 6.57 -1.50 18.00
N SER A 29 7.11 -2.69 18.24
CA SER A 29 8.56 -2.91 18.30
C SER A 29 9.12 -3.15 16.89
N GLU A 30 10.45 -3.33 16.80
CA GLU A 30 11.17 -3.57 15.55
C GLU A 30 10.85 -4.93 14.87
N ASN A 31 9.72 -5.54 15.19
CA ASN A 31 9.26 -6.76 14.54
C ASN A 31 8.79 -6.47 13.12
N ASN A 32 8.81 -7.49 12.28
CA ASN A 32 8.31 -7.39 10.93
C ASN A 32 6.80 -7.14 10.92
N PHE A 33 6.38 -6.06 10.28
CA PHE A 33 4.99 -5.77 9.99
C PHE A 33 4.70 -6.04 8.52
N PHE A 34 3.54 -6.60 8.26
CA PHE A 34 3.11 -6.93 6.91
C PHE A 34 1.96 -6.02 6.47
N ALA A 35 2.14 -5.41 5.32
CA ALA A 35 1.08 -4.68 4.63
C ALA A 35 0.42 -5.62 3.62
N ILE A 36 -0.84 -5.96 3.91
CA ILE A 36 -1.65 -6.88 3.11
C ILE A 36 -2.60 -6.09 2.23
N GLY A 37 -2.80 -6.55 1.02
CA GLY A 37 -3.82 -6.02 0.11
C GLY A 37 -3.27 -5.28 -1.09
N GLY A 38 -4.18 -4.93 -1.99
CA GLY A 38 -3.86 -4.47 -3.34
C GLY A 38 -3.01 -3.21 -3.45
N THR A 39 -3.03 -2.32 -2.46
CA THR A 39 -2.17 -1.13 -2.46
C THR A 39 -0.72 -1.49 -2.21
N ALA A 40 -0.45 -2.30 -1.19
CA ALA A 40 0.91 -2.69 -0.83
C ALA A 40 1.56 -3.51 -1.95
N THR A 41 0.85 -4.51 -2.46
CA THR A 41 1.35 -5.36 -3.55
C THR A 41 1.51 -4.61 -4.86
N ALA A 42 0.62 -3.65 -5.17
CA ALA A 42 0.74 -2.81 -6.35
C ALA A 42 1.94 -1.85 -6.24
N LEU A 43 2.17 -1.24 -5.07
CA LEU A 43 3.32 -0.37 -4.84
C LEU A 43 4.63 -1.15 -4.99
N ALA A 44 4.71 -2.35 -4.43
CA ALA A 44 5.86 -3.23 -4.59
C ALA A 44 6.10 -3.57 -6.08
N ALA A 45 5.05 -3.98 -6.80
CA ALA A 45 5.14 -4.31 -8.22
C ALA A 45 5.56 -3.13 -9.08
N LEU A 46 5.09 -1.91 -8.78
CA LEU A 46 5.51 -0.67 -9.44
C LEU A 46 7.01 -0.42 -9.25
N ASP A 47 7.49 -0.54 -8.03
CA ASP A 47 8.89 -0.26 -7.70
C ASP A 47 9.86 -1.30 -8.28
N ILE A 48 9.46 -2.57 -8.29
CA ILE A 48 10.20 -3.65 -8.97
C ILE A 48 10.22 -3.44 -10.49
N GLY A 49 9.24 -2.72 -11.04
CA GLY A 49 9.08 -2.53 -12.49
C GLY A 49 8.46 -3.73 -13.20
N LEU A 50 7.53 -4.43 -12.55
CA LEU A 50 6.85 -5.58 -13.14
C LEU A 50 5.94 -5.14 -14.29
N THR A 51 6.07 -5.80 -15.44
CA THR A 51 5.14 -5.65 -16.58
C THR A 51 3.94 -6.58 -16.46
N ARG A 52 4.12 -7.69 -15.73
CA ARG A 52 3.10 -8.67 -15.37
C ARG A 52 3.21 -8.96 -13.88
N TYR A 53 2.07 -9.10 -13.21
CA TYR A 53 2.05 -9.38 -11.78
C TYR A 53 2.67 -10.76 -11.46
N GLU A 54 3.64 -10.76 -10.58
CA GLU A 54 4.38 -11.95 -10.12
C GLU A 54 4.36 -11.97 -8.58
N PRO A 55 3.45 -12.76 -7.95
CA PRO A 55 3.28 -12.78 -6.48
C PRO A 55 4.58 -13.05 -5.72
N ASP A 56 5.39 -14.00 -6.18
CA ASP A 56 6.64 -14.39 -5.52
C ASP A 56 7.67 -13.27 -5.46
N ARG A 57 7.63 -12.33 -6.41
CA ARG A 57 8.52 -11.17 -6.42
C ARG A 57 8.04 -10.03 -5.54
N VAL A 58 6.76 -9.97 -5.30
CA VAL A 58 6.10 -8.95 -4.47
C VAL A 58 6.15 -9.34 -2.99
N GLU A 59 6.08 -10.64 -2.70
CA GLU A 59 6.08 -11.16 -1.34
C GLU A 59 7.34 -10.75 -0.58
N HIS A 60 7.15 -10.19 0.61
CA HIS A 60 8.19 -9.65 1.47
C HIS A 60 8.98 -8.45 0.90
N TYR A 61 8.48 -7.81 -0.15
CA TYR A 61 9.09 -6.59 -0.66
C TYR A 61 9.02 -5.48 0.40
N ILE A 62 10.15 -4.79 0.60
CA ILE A 62 10.26 -3.75 1.63
C ILE A 62 9.64 -2.46 1.14
N LEU A 63 8.61 -2.00 1.83
CA LEU A 63 7.97 -0.71 1.60
C LEU A 63 8.43 0.28 2.67
N THR A 64 8.78 1.50 2.24
CA THR A 64 9.27 2.57 3.11
C THR A 64 8.47 3.86 2.92
N PRO A 65 8.54 4.81 3.88
CA PRO A 65 7.96 6.15 3.68
C PRO A 65 8.47 6.85 2.42
N ASP A 66 9.78 6.79 2.17
CA ASP A 66 10.41 7.44 1.00
C ASP A 66 9.88 6.86 -0.31
N LEU A 67 9.68 5.55 -0.36
CA LEU A 67 9.08 4.86 -1.50
C LEU A 67 7.65 5.35 -1.75
N CYS A 68 6.86 5.52 -0.69
CA CYS A 68 5.52 6.07 -0.79
C CYS A 68 5.55 7.50 -1.37
N ASP A 69 6.44 8.36 -0.87
CA ASP A 69 6.55 9.75 -1.32
C ASP A 69 6.96 9.83 -2.79
N GLU A 70 7.94 9.02 -3.21
CA GLU A 70 8.39 8.95 -4.61
C GLU A 70 7.27 8.54 -5.56
N TRP A 71 6.55 7.47 -5.25
CA TRP A 71 5.47 6.99 -6.10
C TRP A 71 4.22 7.88 -6.05
N LEU A 72 3.93 8.52 -4.91
CA LEU A 72 2.87 9.53 -4.83
C LEU A 72 3.13 10.69 -5.78
N GLU A 73 4.37 11.20 -5.81
CA GLU A 73 4.72 12.28 -6.71
C GLU A 73 4.60 11.88 -8.19
N LYS A 74 5.10 10.69 -8.55
CA LYS A 74 5.01 10.16 -9.92
C LYS A 74 3.57 9.94 -10.36
N LEU A 75 2.81 9.18 -9.56
CA LEU A 75 1.45 8.77 -9.93
C LEU A 75 0.44 9.92 -9.90
N TYR A 76 0.61 10.89 -9.00
CA TYR A 76 -0.30 12.03 -8.93
C TYR A 76 -0.25 12.92 -10.18
N LYS A 77 0.93 13.02 -10.81
CA LYS A 77 1.12 13.75 -12.06
C LYS A 77 0.52 13.04 -13.29
N MET A 78 0.21 11.76 -13.18
CA MET A 78 -0.33 10.94 -14.25
C MET A 78 -1.85 10.90 -14.21
N SER A 79 -2.48 10.87 -15.39
CA SER A 79 -3.91 10.55 -15.52
C SER A 79 -4.17 9.08 -15.15
N PRO A 80 -5.41 8.69 -14.78
CA PRO A 80 -5.76 7.29 -14.56
C PRO A 80 -5.41 6.37 -15.75
N SER A 81 -5.55 6.87 -16.98
CA SER A 81 -5.19 6.13 -18.19
C SER A 81 -3.69 5.83 -18.29
N GLU A 82 -2.85 6.81 -17.95
CA GLU A 82 -1.39 6.63 -17.91
C GLU A 82 -0.98 5.65 -16.82
N ARG A 83 -1.58 5.73 -15.62
CA ARG A 83 -1.32 4.79 -14.52
C ARG A 83 -1.67 3.35 -14.92
N LYS A 84 -2.79 3.16 -15.63
CA LYS A 84 -3.20 1.86 -16.15
C LYS A 84 -2.14 1.24 -17.06
N CYS A 85 -1.49 2.04 -17.90
CA CYS A 85 -0.48 1.58 -18.85
C CYS A 85 0.80 1.07 -18.17
N ILE A 86 1.17 1.60 -17.01
CA ILE A 86 2.43 1.23 -16.31
C ILE A 86 2.46 -0.25 -15.92
N MET A 87 1.34 -0.81 -15.47
CA MET A 87 1.25 -2.17 -14.95
C MET A 87 0.10 -2.99 -15.53
N ASN A 88 -0.49 -2.56 -16.63
CA ASN A 88 -1.73 -3.16 -17.10
C ASN A 88 -2.79 -3.29 -15.96
N MET A 89 -2.87 -2.27 -15.13
CA MET A 89 -3.67 -2.23 -13.93
C MET A 89 -5.16 -2.17 -14.26
N GLU A 90 -5.98 -2.82 -13.44
CA GLU A 90 -7.44 -2.67 -13.56
C GLU A 90 -7.86 -1.20 -13.45
N PRO A 91 -8.88 -0.73 -14.22
CA PRO A 91 -9.32 0.67 -14.24
C PRO A 91 -9.59 1.24 -12.84
N ARG A 92 -10.33 0.53 -12.00
CA ARG A 92 -10.63 0.96 -10.62
C ARG A 92 -9.36 1.13 -9.79
N ARG A 93 -8.42 0.22 -9.91
CA ARG A 93 -7.16 0.27 -9.17
C ARG A 93 -6.31 1.45 -9.60
N SER A 94 -6.25 1.76 -10.89
CA SER A 94 -5.52 2.92 -11.42
C SER A 94 -6.07 4.26 -10.93
N GLU A 95 -7.37 4.34 -10.62
CA GLU A 95 -7.99 5.54 -10.06
C GLU A 95 -7.66 5.72 -8.57
N ILE A 96 -7.58 4.63 -7.81
CA ILE A 96 -7.53 4.68 -6.35
C ILE A 96 -6.13 4.48 -5.75
N ILE A 97 -5.18 4.00 -6.54
CA ILE A 97 -3.82 3.64 -6.04
C ILE A 97 -3.13 4.81 -5.34
N VAL A 98 -3.27 6.02 -5.83
CA VAL A 98 -2.69 7.22 -5.23
C VAL A 98 -3.20 7.42 -3.80
N TYR A 99 -4.49 7.23 -3.59
CA TYR A 99 -5.12 7.39 -2.27
C TYR A 99 -4.72 6.26 -1.33
N GLY A 100 -4.60 5.03 -1.83
CA GLY A 100 -4.11 3.89 -1.06
C GLY A 100 -2.68 4.10 -0.55
N ILE A 101 -1.78 4.57 -1.42
CA ILE A 101 -0.40 4.90 -1.05
C ILE A 101 -0.35 6.06 -0.05
N ALA A 102 -1.22 7.08 -0.22
CA ALA A 102 -1.31 8.20 0.73
C ALA A 102 -1.74 7.73 2.14
N ILE A 103 -2.67 6.80 2.23
CA ILE A 103 -3.10 6.20 3.51
C ILE A 103 -1.94 5.38 4.13
N LEU A 104 -1.23 4.59 3.35
CA LEU A 104 -0.05 3.85 3.80
C LEU A 104 1.04 4.82 4.30
N ARG A 105 1.26 5.92 3.59
CA ARG A 105 2.19 6.98 4.01
C ARG A 105 1.81 7.61 5.34
N ALA A 106 0.52 7.89 5.54
CA ALA A 106 -0.02 8.38 6.81
C ALA A 106 0.21 7.38 7.95
N PHE A 107 0.01 6.09 7.69
CA PHE A 107 0.28 5.03 8.67
C PHE A 107 1.74 5.04 9.14
N PHE A 108 2.72 5.21 8.23
CA PHE A 108 4.12 5.37 8.62
C PHE A 108 4.34 6.56 9.55
N ASN A 109 3.67 7.69 9.29
CA ASN A 109 3.81 8.88 10.13
C ASN A 109 3.30 8.65 11.56
N VAL A 110 2.16 8.01 11.72
CA VAL A 110 1.56 7.80 13.05
C VAL A 110 2.17 6.61 13.80
N SER A 111 2.59 5.57 13.11
CA SER A 111 3.18 4.38 13.73
C SER A 111 4.66 4.53 14.07
N GLY A 112 5.37 5.43 13.37
CA GLY A 112 6.82 5.59 13.50
C GLY A 112 7.63 4.46 12.89
N LEU A 113 6.99 3.49 12.21
CA LEU A 113 7.69 2.40 11.54
C LEU A 113 8.56 2.92 10.41
N LYS A 114 9.72 2.29 10.22
CA LYS A 114 10.67 2.63 9.14
C LYS A 114 10.39 1.87 7.85
N ASN A 115 9.80 0.71 7.96
CA ASN A 115 9.42 -0.13 6.84
C ASN A 115 8.31 -1.11 7.23
N VAL A 116 7.64 -1.64 6.22
CA VAL A 116 6.76 -2.81 6.32
C VAL A 116 7.03 -3.73 5.13
N LEU A 117 6.69 -4.99 5.25
CA LEU A 117 6.82 -5.97 4.18
C LEU A 117 5.49 -6.10 3.42
N ALA A 118 5.52 -6.00 2.11
CA ALA A 118 4.35 -6.31 1.31
C ALA A 118 4.04 -7.81 1.39
N SER A 119 2.77 -8.17 1.46
CA SER A 119 2.35 -9.57 1.39
C SER A 119 1.11 -9.72 0.49
N ASP A 120 1.20 -10.69 -0.41
CA ASP A 120 0.09 -11.11 -1.26
C ASP A 120 -0.79 -12.17 -0.57
N VAL A 121 -0.33 -12.71 0.55
CA VAL A 121 -1.09 -13.66 1.36
C VAL A 121 -2.21 -12.92 2.08
N GLY A 122 -3.43 -13.09 1.60
CA GLY A 122 -4.61 -12.44 2.16
C GLY A 122 -5.07 -13.04 3.50
N ASN A 123 -5.94 -12.33 4.20
CA ASN A 123 -6.51 -12.78 5.48
C ASN A 123 -7.19 -14.15 5.38
N MET A 124 -7.81 -14.46 4.24
CA MET A 124 -8.49 -15.75 4.03
C MET A 124 -7.50 -16.90 3.97
N GLU A 125 -6.38 -16.74 3.26
CA GLU A 125 -5.32 -17.76 3.19
C GLU A 125 -4.65 -17.95 4.56
N GLY A 126 -4.41 -16.85 5.28
CA GLY A 126 -3.90 -16.92 6.65
C GLY A 126 -4.85 -17.66 7.59
N TYR A 127 -6.15 -17.41 7.49
CA TYR A 127 -7.17 -18.10 8.28
C TYR A 127 -7.22 -19.58 7.94
N ILE A 128 -7.19 -19.96 6.67
CA ILE A 128 -7.18 -21.36 6.23
C ILE A 128 -5.95 -22.09 6.78
N LYS A 129 -4.76 -21.47 6.66
CA LYS A 129 -3.53 -22.07 7.21
C LYS A 129 -3.56 -22.24 8.73
N LEU A 130 -4.22 -21.34 9.46
CA LEU A 130 -4.40 -21.48 10.92
C LEU A 130 -5.35 -22.64 11.27
N GLN A 131 -6.41 -22.85 10.48
CA GLN A 131 -7.38 -23.94 10.72
C GLN A 131 -6.86 -25.30 10.23
N TYR A 132 -6.05 -25.31 9.18
CA TYR A 132 -5.55 -26.54 8.53
C TYR A 132 -4.04 -26.45 8.29
N PRO A 133 -3.23 -26.49 9.37
CA PRO A 133 -1.79 -26.23 9.28
C PRO A 133 -0.99 -27.27 8.50
N ASN A 134 -1.58 -28.43 8.19
CA ASN A 134 -0.89 -29.54 7.51
C ASN A 134 -1.44 -29.81 6.08
N GLU A 135 -2.26 -28.93 5.54
CA GLU A 135 -2.71 -28.93 4.16
C GLU A 135 -2.06 -27.72 3.44
#